data_37c259a14002d88ed1d6d823584cc14c
#
_entry.id   37c259a14002d88ed1d6d823584cc14c
#
_cell.length_a   1.000
_cell.length_b   1.000
_cell.length_c   1.000
_cell.angle_alpha   90.00
_cell.angle_beta   90.00
_cell.angle_gamma   90.00
#
_symmetry.space_group_name_H-M   'P 1'
#
loop_
_entity.id
_entity.type
_entity.pdbx_description
1 polymer ?
#
loop_
_entity_poly.entity_id
_entity_poly.type
_entity_poly.pdbx_seq_one_letter_code
_entity_poly.pdbx_strand_id
1 'polypeptide(L)'
;MELAAEREGRHVSLRPVSMVDGVYDIIYERLMSLEIAPGARVAIDVLARDLDVSQTPVREALSRLEREGLVRKAHLIGYSAAPQLTRKQFEDLYELRLLLEPEGARLAARNMTPEALAEIEAAAADMQNGGTPVNRNSRYSRFARADAHFHDAILRIGGNNVMRQALSGQHVHLHLFRLMFHARVTAEALDEHERLLVALRNRD
;
A
#
# COMPACT_ATOMS: atom_id res chain seq x y z
N MET A 1 -6.36 49.37 -30.04
CA MET A 1 -6.31 49.39 -28.56
C MET A 1 -6.54 47.95 -28.09
N GLU A 2 -5.47 47.42 -27.68
CA GLU A 2 -5.11 46.04 -27.39
C GLU A 2 -5.89 45.47 -26.20
N LEU A 3 -6.36 44.26 -26.31
CA LEU A 3 -6.70 43.39 -25.18
C LEU A 3 -5.88 42.11 -25.32
N ALA A 4 -4.71 42.13 -24.70
CA ALA A 4 -3.91 40.97 -24.46
C ALA A 4 -4.58 40.14 -23.37
N ALA A 5 -5.08 38.94 -23.72
CA ALA A 5 -5.54 37.96 -22.77
C ALA A 5 -4.30 37.17 -22.24
N GLU A 6 -3.94 37.41 -21.01
CA GLU A 6 -2.96 36.65 -20.26
C GLU A 6 -3.46 35.21 -20.09
N ARG A 7 -2.81 34.29 -20.79
CA ARG A 7 -2.90 32.84 -20.50
C ARG A 7 -1.92 32.52 -19.38
N GLU A 8 -2.36 32.59 -18.15
CA GLU A 8 -1.65 31.95 -17.04
C GLU A 8 -1.62 30.44 -17.27
N GLY A 9 -0.49 29.97 -17.77
CA GLY A 9 -0.19 28.56 -17.84
C GLY A 9 -0.01 28.02 -16.43
N ARG A 10 -0.97 27.21 -15.94
CA ARG A 10 -0.77 26.37 -14.75
C ARG A 10 0.37 25.40 -15.04
N HIS A 11 1.57 25.74 -14.61
CA HIS A 11 2.67 24.79 -14.50
C HIS A 11 2.29 23.75 -13.44
N VAL A 12 1.78 22.60 -13.88
CA VAL A 12 1.73 21.40 -13.05
C VAL A 12 3.18 20.92 -12.96
N SER A 13 3.86 21.32 -11.89
CA SER A 13 5.17 20.78 -11.55
C SER A 13 5.00 19.35 -11.09
N LEU A 14 5.16 18.41 -12.00
CA LEU A 14 5.41 17.01 -11.64
C LEU A 14 6.75 16.98 -10.89
N ARG A 15 6.72 16.78 -9.58
CA ARG A 15 7.96 16.53 -8.82
C ARG A 15 8.62 15.32 -9.44
N PRO A 16 9.90 15.40 -9.85
CA PRO A 16 10.61 14.22 -10.28
C PRO A 16 10.56 13.20 -9.14
N VAL A 17 10.24 11.95 -9.46
CA VAL A 17 10.29 10.83 -8.50
C VAL A 17 11.67 10.87 -7.85
N SER A 18 11.71 11.01 -6.52
CA SER A 18 13.00 11.08 -5.84
C SER A 18 13.73 9.75 -6.04
N MET A 19 15.05 9.78 -6.10
CA MET A 19 15.86 8.55 -6.19
C MET A 19 15.47 7.55 -5.08
N VAL A 20 15.15 8.05 -3.88
CA VAL A 20 14.69 7.23 -2.75
C VAL A 20 13.37 6.53 -3.07
N ASP A 21 12.42 7.23 -3.71
CA ASP A 21 11.13 6.64 -4.07
C ASP A 21 11.29 5.55 -5.13
N GLY A 22 12.14 5.77 -6.14
CA GLY A 22 12.44 4.75 -7.14
C GLY A 22 13.09 3.50 -6.54
N VAL A 23 14.07 3.68 -5.64
CA VAL A 23 14.71 2.58 -4.91
C VAL A 23 13.70 1.85 -4.01
N TYR A 24 12.86 2.61 -3.30
CA TYR A 24 11.81 2.06 -2.47
C TYR A 24 10.84 1.19 -3.29
N ASP A 25 10.36 1.69 -4.43
CA ASP A 25 9.41 0.96 -5.27
C ASP A 25 9.99 -0.36 -5.81
N ILE A 26 11.25 -0.36 -6.22
CA ILE A 26 11.92 -1.58 -6.69
C ILE A 26 12.07 -2.61 -5.55
N ILE A 27 12.53 -2.18 -4.36
CA ILE A 27 12.69 -3.10 -3.22
C ILE A 27 11.33 -3.61 -2.75
N TYR A 28 10.31 -2.73 -2.70
CA TYR A 28 8.94 -3.10 -2.38
C TYR A 28 8.41 -4.17 -3.33
N GLU A 29 8.57 -3.99 -4.65
CA GLU A 29 8.16 -4.97 -5.66
C GLU A 29 8.85 -6.33 -5.46
N ARG A 30 10.17 -6.34 -5.22
CA ARG A 30 10.95 -7.57 -4.97
C ARG A 30 10.51 -8.31 -3.69
N LEU A 31 10.10 -7.57 -2.65
CA LEU A 31 9.58 -8.15 -1.41
C LEU A 31 8.16 -8.72 -1.59
N MET A 32 7.31 -8.00 -2.30
CA MET A 32 5.92 -8.40 -2.54
C MET A 32 5.81 -9.56 -3.52
N SER A 33 6.71 -9.64 -4.49
CA SER A 33 6.80 -10.76 -5.45
C SER A 33 7.59 -11.96 -4.94
N LEU A 34 8.06 -11.91 -3.70
CA LEU A 34 8.89 -12.95 -3.08
C LEU A 34 10.23 -13.21 -3.79
N GLU A 35 10.66 -12.31 -4.70
CA GLU A 35 11.99 -12.34 -5.29
C GLU A 35 13.08 -12.21 -4.19
N ILE A 36 12.84 -11.33 -3.21
CA ILE A 36 13.54 -11.38 -1.94
C ILE A 36 12.75 -12.32 -1.03
N ALA A 37 13.28 -13.51 -0.84
CA ALA A 37 12.57 -14.55 -0.08
C ALA A 37 12.29 -14.12 1.37
N PRO A 38 11.15 -14.56 1.97
CA PRO A 38 10.83 -14.29 3.36
C PRO A 38 11.95 -14.74 4.30
N GLY A 39 12.36 -13.86 5.21
CA GLY A 39 13.48 -14.09 6.15
C GLY A 39 14.88 -13.91 5.53
N ALA A 40 15.00 -13.76 4.21
CA ALA A 40 16.29 -13.57 3.56
C ALA A 40 16.96 -12.26 3.99
N ARG A 41 18.28 -12.29 4.05
CA ARG A 41 19.09 -11.09 4.31
C ARG A 41 18.97 -10.08 3.16
N VAL A 42 18.78 -8.82 3.51
CA VAL A 42 18.74 -7.70 2.56
C VAL A 42 20.01 -6.88 2.72
N ALA A 43 20.99 -7.13 1.84
CA ALA A 43 22.31 -6.52 1.91
C ALA A 43 22.30 -5.16 1.18
N ILE A 44 22.60 -4.08 1.90
CA ILE A 44 22.57 -2.71 1.40
C ILE A 44 23.57 -2.51 0.27
N ASP A 45 24.78 -3.05 0.40
CA ASP A 45 25.85 -2.94 -0.58
C ASP A 45 25.54 -3.69 -1.88
N VAL A 46 24.82 -4.79 -1.80
CA VAL A 46 24.34 -5.55 -2.97
C VAL A 46 23.27 -4.75 -3.70
N LEU A 47 22.25 -4.28 -2.97
CA LEU A 47 21.18 -3.46 -3.56
C LEU A 47 21.71 -2.16 -4.18
N ALA A 48 22.65 -1.50 -3.53
CA ALA A 48 23.25 -0.27 -4.04
C ALA A 48 23.98 -0.51 -5.38
N ARG A 49 24.70 -1.62 -5.50
CA ARG A 49 25.36 -2.03 -6.76
C ARG A 49 24.35 -2.42 -7.84
N ASP A 50 23.35 -3.25 -7.50
CA ASP A 50 22.32 -3.72 -8.45
C ASP A 50 21.52 -2.57 -9.05
N LEU A 51 21.27 -1.52 -8.25
CA LEU A 51 20.46 -0.36 -8.65
C LEU A 51 21.29 0.82 -9.14
N ASP A 52 22.61 0.71 -9.16
CA ASP A 52 23.56 1.76 -9.52
C ASP A 52 23.33 3.07 -8.74
N VAL A 53 23.18 2.96 -7.43
CA VAL A 53 22.98 4.08 -6.51
C VAL A 53 23.93 3.99 -5.31
N SER A 54 24.07 5.11 -4.58
CA SER A 54 24.77 5.08 -3.29
C SER A 54 23.98 4.31 -2.22
N GLN A 55 24.62 3.96 -1.11
CA GLN A 55 23.96 3.25 -0.01
C GLN A 55 22.92 4.10 0.74
N THR A 56 23.00 5.44 0.65
CA THR A 56 22.08 6.34 1.37
C THR A 56 20.62 6.15 0.96
N PRO A 57 20.23 6.27 -0.32
CA PRO A 57 18.83 6.06 -0.73
C PRO A 57 18.35 4.64 -0.43
N VAL A 58 19.23 3.63 -0.46
CA VAL A 58 18.87 2.25 -0.08
C VAL A 58 18.54 2.17 1.42
N ARG A 59 19.35 2.80 2.29
CA ARG A 59 19.07 2.84 3.74
C ARG A 59 17.75 3.55 4.06
N GLU A 60 17.46 4.65 3.39
CA GLU A 60 16.22 5.40 3.56
C GLU A 60 15.02 4.58 3.10
N ALA A 61 15.10 3.94 1.95
CA ALA A 61 14.06 3.04 1.44
C ALA A 61 13.82 1.86 2.39
N LEU A 62 14.87 1.20 2.90
CA LEU A 62 14.76 0.11 3.85
C LEU A 62 14.17 0.57 5.20
N SER A 63 14.49 1.78 5.66
CA SER A 63 13.88 2.34 6.87
C SER A 63 12.38 2.61 6.70
N ARG A 64 11.92 2.98 5.51
CA ARG A 64 10.47 3.07 5.20
C ARG A 64 9.82 1.71 5.21
N LEU A 65 10.41 0.73 4.53
CA LEU A 65 9.92 -0.65 4.48
C LEU A 65 9.92 -1.36 5.85
N GLU A 66 10.82 -0.97 6.75
CA GLU A 66 10.82 -1.42 8.14
C GLU A 66 9.58 -0.93 8.90
N ARG A 67 9.22 0.35 8.75
CA ARG A 67 8.02 0.93 9.34
C ARG A 67 6.73 0.30 8.78
N GLU A 68 6.77 -0.20 7.55
CA GLU A 68 5.69 -0.92 6.89
C GLU A 68 5.72 -2.44 7.18
N GLY A 69 6.59 -2.89 8.06
CA GLY A 69 6.67 -4.30 8.47
C GLY A 69 7.18 -5.27 7.41
N LEU A 70 7.67 -4.78 6.25
CA LEU A 70 8.15 -5.62 5.15
C LEU A 70 9.60 -6.06 5.30
N VAL A 71 10.39 -5.33 6.07
CA VAL A 71 11.73 -5.73 6.49
C VAL A 71 11.89 -5.56 7.99
N ARG A 72 12.86 -6.24 8.56
CA ARG A 72 13.25 -6.17 9.98
C ARG A 72 14.71 -5.81 10.06
N LYS A 73 15.05 -4.87 10.95
CA LYS A 73 16.41 -4.52 11.26
C LYS A 73 16.85 -5.21 12.55
N ALA A 74 17.93 -5.97 12.51
CA ALA A 74 18.55 -6.53 13.69
C ALA A 74 19.89 -5.85 13.93
N HIS A 75 20.18 -5.52 15.20
CA HIS A 75 21.43 -4.88 15.58
C HIS A 75 22.61 -5.75 15.16
N LEU A 76 23.64 -5.17 14.55
CA LEU A 76 24.85 -5.81 14.02
C LEU A 76 24.64 -6.80 12.86
N ILE A 77 23.42 -7.22 12.56
CA ILE A 77 23.10 -8.18 11.48
C ILE A 77 22.68 -7.46 10.21
N GLY A 78 22.01 -6.32 10.34
CA GLY A 78 21.47 -5.54 9.22
C GLY A 78 19.98 -5.80 8.97
N TYR A 79 19.55 -5.73 7.70
CA TYR A 79 18.16 -5.92 7.32
C TYR A 79 17.90 -7.34 6.83
N SER A 80 16.68 -7.83 7.10
CA SER A 80 16.13 -9.06 6.51
C SER A 80 14.69 -8.82 6.09
N ALA A 81 14.24 -9.52 5.04
CA ALA A 81 12.83 -9.53 4.67
C ALA A 81 11.98 -10.08 5.82
N ALA A 82 10.82 -9.50 6.06
CA ALA A 82 9.90 -10.05 7.06
C ALA A 82 9.51 -11.49 6.68
N PRO A 83 9.38 -12.41 7.64
CA PRO A 83 8.89 -13.75 7.36
C PRO A 83 7.47 -13.71 6.83
N GLN A 84 7.01 -14.76 6.16
CA GLN A 84 5.59 -14.93 5.89
C GLN A 84 4.85 -15.27 7.18
N LEU A 85 3.56 -14.94 7.20
CA LEU A 85 2.68 -15.37 8.29
C LEU A 85 2.60 -16.88 8.35
N THR A 86 2.67 -17.42 9.53
CA THR A 86 2.25 -18.82 9.79
C THR A 86 0.73 -18.91 9.64
N ARG A 87 0.22 -20.13 9.46
CA ARG A 87 -1.24 -20.37 9.41
C ARG A 87 -1.96 -19.77 10.62
N LYS A 88 -1.43 -20.00 11.81
CA LYS A 88 -2.02 -19.46 13.05
C LYS A 88 -2.04 -17.92 13.06
N GLN A 89 -0.95 -17.28 12.67
CA GLN A 89 -0.89 -15.82 12.59
C GLN A 89 -1.87 -15.25 11.54
N PHE A 90 -2.03 -15.94 10.42
CA PHE A 90 -3.03 -15.57 9.42
C PHE A 90 -4.45 -15.67 9.99
N GLU A 91 -4.79 -16.79 10.66
CA GLU A 91 -6.10 -17.01 11.27
C GLU A 91 -6.40 -15.92 12.32
N ASP A 92 -5.45 -15.63 13.23
CA ASP A 92 -5.59 -14.56 14.25
C ASP A 92 -5.80 -13.18 13.63
N LEU A 93 -5.04 -12.88 12.58
CA LEU A 93 -5.12 -11.60 11.90
C LEU A 93 -6.43 -11.45 11.11
N TYR A 94 -6.90 -12.52 10.50
CA TYR A 94 -8.16 -12.55 9.79
C TYR A 94 -9.35 -12.39 10.75
N GLU A 95 -9.30 -13.01 11.92
CA GLU A 95 -10.29 -12.82 12.99
C GLU A 95 -10.35 -11.35 13.44
N LEU A 96 -9.19 -10.72 13.65
CA LEU A 96 -9.12 -9.30 13.99
C LEU A 96 -9.78 -8.42 12.90
N ARG A 97 -9.55 -8.71 11.62
CA ARG A 97 -10.18 -8.01 10.51
C ARG A 97 -11.70 -8.13 10.55
N LEU A 98 -12.21 -9.35 10.72
CA LEU A 98 -13.66 -9.61 10.80
C LEU A 98 -14.34 -8.86 11.94
N LEU A 99 -13.62 -8.60 13.03
CA LEU A 99 -14.15 -7.84 14.17
C LEU A 99 -14.13 -6.32 13.91
N LEU A 100 -13.11 -5.81 13.25
CA LEU A 100 -12.89 -4.36 13.18
C LEU A 100 -13.28 -3.71 11.85
N GLU A 101 -13.04 -4.36 10.72
CA GLU A 101 -13.28 -3.75 9.40
C GLU A 101 -14.78 -3.49 9.12
N PRO A 102 -15.71 -4.42 9.42
CA PRO A 102 -17.13 -4.15 9.22
C PRO A 102 -17.63 -2.97 10.07
N GLU A 103 -17.18 -2.88 11.32
CA GLU A 103 -17.55 -1.76 12.19
C GLU A 103 -16.92 -0.45 11.70
N GLY A 104 -15.67 -0.50 11.22
CA GLY A 104 -15.00 0.64 10.58
C GLY A 104 -15.77 1.14 9.35
N ALA A 105 -16.22 0.24 8.48
CA ALA A 105 -17.02 0.56 7.30
C ALA A 105 -18.38 1.15 7.68
N ARG A 106 -19.06 0.59 8.70
CA ARG A 106 -20.33 1.11 9.20
C ARG A 106 -20.18 2.54 9.77
N LEU A 107 -19.09 2.82 10.46
CA LEU A 107 -18.78 4.17 10.95
C LEU A 107 -18.46 5.11 9.78
N ALA A 108 -17.73 4.65 8.76
CA ALA A 108 -17.45 5.42 7.56
C ALA A 108 -18.73 5.78 6.80
N ALA A 109 -19.67 4.84 6.64
CA ALA A 109 -20.97 5.10 6.03
C ALA A 109 -21.75 6.20 6.74
N ARG A 110 -21.72 6.21 8.07
CA ARG A 110 -22.36 7.26 8.89
C ARG A 110 -21.69 8.64 8.77
N ASN A 111 -20.37 8.65 8.65
CA ASN A 111 -19.57 9.88 8.55
C ASN A 111 -19.37 10.34 7.10
N MET A 112 -19.98 9.66 6.13
CA MET A 112 -19.76 9.90 4.71
C MET A 112 -20.15 11.32 4.30
N THR A 113 -19.18 12.06 3.76
CA THR A 113 -19.38 13.33 3.07
C THR A 113 -19.08 13.16 1.58
N PRO A 114 -19.48 14.10 0.73
CA PRO A 114 -19.11 14.06 -0.69
C PRO A 114 -17.59 13.98 -0.92
N GLU A 115 -16.82 14.70 -0.12
CA GLU A 115 -15.35 14.71 -0.19
C GLU A 115 -14.75 13.38 0.25
N ALA A 116 -15.28 12.79 1.33
CA ALA A 116 -14.88 11.47 1.82
C ALA A 116 -15.20 10.37 0.79
N LEU A 117 -16.35 10.45 0.14
CA LEU A 117 -16.72 9.52 -0.92
C LEU A 117 -15.78 9.64 -2.11
N ALA A 118 -15.48 10.87 -2.56
CA ALA A 118 -14.55 11.10 -3.65
C ALA A 118 -13.14 10.56 -3.34
N GLU A 119 -12.69 10.66 -2.09
CA GLU A 119 -11.41 10.09 -1.67
C GLU A 119 -11.40 8.56 -1.76
N ILE A 120 -12.45 7.89 -1.27
CA ILE A 120 -12.55 6.42 -1.35
C ILE A 120 -12.65 5.95 -2.81
N GLU A 121 -13.42 6.65 -3.63
CA GLU A 121 -13.55 6.34 -5.06
C GLU A 121 -12.22 6.52 -5.80
N ALA A 122 -11.44 7.54 -5.47
CA ALA A 122 -10.10 7.72 -6.02
C ALA A 122 -9.17 6.57 -5.61
N ALA A 123 -9.18 6.17 -4.32
CA ALA A 123 -8.39 5.04 -3.84
C ALA A 123 -8.77 3.72 -4.52
N ALA A 124 -10.07 3.50 -4.78
CA ALA A 124 -10.56 2.33 -5.52
C ALA A 124 -10.13 2.37 -7.01
N ALA A 125 -10.19 3.54 -7.64
CA ALA A 125 -9.75 3.72 -9.03
C ALA A 125 -8.23 3.45 -9.19
N ASP A 126 -7.41 3.79 -8.20
CA ASP A 126 -5.97 3.50 -8.20
C ASP A 126 -5.66 2.00 -8.27
N MET A 127 -6.51 1.15 -7.70
CA MET A 127 -6.37 -0.31 -7.80
C MET A 127 -6.60 -0.81 -9.23
N GLN A 128 -7.54 -0.20 -9.97
CA GLN A 128 -7.88 -0.59 -11.34
C GLN A 128 -6.88 0.00 -12.35
N ASN A 129 -6.49 1.26 -12.16
CA ASN A 129 -5.80 2.08 -13.16
C ASN A 129 -4.31 2.31 -12.89
N GLY A 130 -3.71 1.70 -11.89
CA GLY A 130 -2.35 1.95 -11.34
C GLY A 130 -1.19 2.08 -12.36
N GLY A 131 -1.41 2.83 -13.46
CA GLY A 131 -0.45 3.11 -14.53
C GLY A 131 -0.17 1.88 -15.41
N THR A 132 0.66 2.05 -16.45
CA THR A 132 1.09 0.92 -17.29
C THR A 132 2.15 0.12 -16.53
N PRO A 133 1.84 -1.06 -15.98
CA PRO A 133 2.83 -1.86 -15.26
C PRO A 133 3.85 -2.44 -16.24
N VAL A 134 5.12 -2.34 -15.88
CA VAL A 134 6.22 -2.89 -16.68
C VAL A 134 6.12 -4.41 -16.77
N ASN A 135 5.62 -5.05 -15.69
CA ASN A 135 5.49 -6.50 -15.60
C ASN A 135 4.35 -6.90 -14.61
N ARG A 136 4.11 -8.21 -14.50
CA ARG A 136 3.08 -8.78 -13.62
C ARG A 136 3.35 -8.49 -12.13
N ASN A 137 4.60 -8.52 -11.70
CA ASN A 137 5.00 -8.29 -10.32
C ASN A 137 4.73 -6.84 -9.90
N SER A 138 5.06 -5.88 -10.77
CA SER A 138 4.74 -4.46 -10.58
C SER A 138 3.24 -4.20 -10.47
N ARG A 139 2.42 -4.93 -11.25
CA ARG A 139 0.97 -4.82 -11.16
C ARG A 139 0.46 -5.31 -9.82
N TYR A 140 0.94 -6.45 -9.37
CA TYR A 140 0.52 -7.05 -8.11
C TYR A 140 0.93 -6.21 -6.90
N SER A 141 2.17 -5.76 -6.85
CA SER A 141 2.69 -4.94 -5.75
C SER A 141 1.97 -3.59 -5.63
N ARG A 142 1.64 -2.96 -6.78
CA ARG A 142 0.85 -1.72 -6.79
C ARG A 142 -0.58 -1.95 -6.32
N PHE A 143 -1.21 -3.03 -6.78
CA PHE A 143 -2.53 -3.42 -6.31
C PHE A 143 -2.54 -3.58 -4.79
N ALA A 144 -1.61 -4.33 -4.22
CA ALA A 144 -1.52 -4.55 -2.77
C ALA A 144 -1.36 -3.25 -1.97
N ARG A 145 -0.62 -2.27 -2.51
CA ARG A 145 -0.48 -0.94 -1.88
C ARG A 145 -1.77 -0.14 -1.97
N ALA A 146 -2.42 -0.14 -3.12
CA ALA A 146 -3.67 0.57 -3.34
C ALA A 146 -4.80 -0.02 -2.48
N ASP A 147 -4.86 -1.34 -2.35
CA ASP A 147 -5.78 -2.06 -1.46
C ASP A 147 -5.59 -1.64 0.01
N ALA A 148 -4.35 -1.66 0.50
CA ALA A 148 -4.06 -1.22 1.86
C ALA A 148 -4.46 0.25 2.09
N HIS A 149 -4.25 1.12 1.10
CA HIS A 149 -4.65 2.53 1.17
C HIS A 149 -6.18 2.71 1.18
N PHE A 150 -6.90 1.94 0.37
CA PHE A 150 -8.36 1.94 0.31
C PHE A 150 -8.99 1.57 1.67
N HIS A 151 -8.54 0.48 2.28
CA HIS A 151 -9.02 0.06 3.59
C HIS A 151 -8.65 1.05 4.71
N ASP A 152 -7.44 1.61 4.68
CA ASP A 152 -7.02 2.64 5.64
C ASP A 152 -7.86 3.92 5.51
N ALA A 153 -8.23 4.34 4.29
CA ALA A 153 -9.10 5.49 4.06
C ALA A 153 -10.49 5.27 4.66
N ILE A 154 -11.09 4.09 4.48
CA ILE A 154 -12.37 3.73 5.11
C ILE A 154 -12.29 3.83 6.64
N LEU A 155 -11.27 3.23 7.25
CA LEU A 155 -11.09 3.28 8.70
C LEU A 155 -10.85 4.71 9.22
N ARG A 156 -10.12 5.51 8.46
CA ARG A 156 -9.86 6.92 8.79
C ARG A 156 -11.16 7.75 8.78
N ILE A 157 -12.00 7.57 7.74
CA ILE A 157 -13.31 8.23 7.63
C ILE A 157 -14.26 7.76 8.72
N GLY A 158 -14.18 6.49 9.13
CA GLY A 158 -14.90 5.96 10.29
C GLY A 158 -14.57 6.69 11.60
N GLY A 159 -13.40 7.33 11.70
CA GLY A 159 -13.02 8.24 12.78
C GLY A 159 -12.55 7.56 14.07
N ASN A 160 -12.56 6.23 14.16
CA ASN A 160 -12.00 5.51 15.30
C ASN A 160 -10.49 5.26 15.10
N ASN A 161 -9.67 6.21 15.56
CA ASN A 161 -8.21 6.13 15.40
C ASN A 161 -7.57 4.93 16.12
N VAL A 162 -8.15 4.44 17.22
CA VAL A 162 -7.61 3.26 17.92
C VAL A 162 -7.82 2.01 17.08
N MET A 163 -9.00 1.85 16.50
CA MET A 163 -9.32 0.76 15.58
C MET A 163 -8.42 0.79 14.33
N ARG A 164 -8.27 1.97 13.73
CA ARG A 164 -7.38 2.17 12.58
C ARG A 164 -5.93 1.79 12.91
N GLN A 165 -5.40 2.25 14.06
CA GLN A 165 -4.04 1.94 14.50
C GLN A 165 -3.84 0.46 14.80
N ALA A 166 -4.84 -0.23 15.37
CA ALA A 166 -4.78 -1.66 15.63
C ALA A 166 -4.58 -2.47 14.34
N LEU A 167 -5.27 -2.10 13.25
CA LEU A 167 -5.15 -2.78 11.94
C LEU A 167 -3.90 -2.33 11.16
N SER A 168 -3.63 -1.03 11.07
CA SER A 168 -2.49 -0.51 10.33
C SER A 168 -1.15 -0.96 10.94
N GLY A 169 -1.05 -1.02 12.27
CA GLY A 169 0.15 -1.49 12.96
C GLY A 169 0.48 -2.96 12.72
N GLN A 170 -0.47 -3.76 12.27
CA GLN A 170 -0.26 -5.15 11.89
C GLN A 170 0.08 -5.33 10.40
N HIS A 171 0.03 -4.27 9.60
CA HIS A 171 0.30 -4.29 8.14
C HIS A 171 -0.46 -5.41 7.41
N VAL A 172 -1.70 -5.64 7.83
CA VAL A 172 -2.53 -6.81 7.50
C VAL A 172 -2.59 -7.06 6.00
N HIS A 173 -2.98 -6.04 5.24
CA HIS A 173 -3.17 -6.14 3.80
C HIS A 173 -1.87 -6.51 3.08
N LEU A 174 -0.75 -5.90 3.43
CA LEU A 174 0.55 -6.21 2.82
C LEU A 174 0.97 -7.66 3.09
N HIS A 175 0.79 -8.15 4.32
CA HIS A 175 1.13 -9.53 4.66
C HIS A 175 0.22 -10.55 3.99
N LEU A 176 -1.08 -10.26 3.85
CA LEU A 176 -2.02 -11.10 3.12
C LEU A 176 -1.64 -11.21 1.64
N PHE A 177 -1.35 -10.08 0.98
CA PHE A 177 -0.92 -10.11 -0.41
C PHE A 177 0.40 -10.84 -0.60
N ARG A 178 1.37 -10.72 0.30
CA ARG A 178 2.60 -11.52 0.25
C ARG A 178 2.32 -13.01 0.38
N LEU A 179 1.39 -13.42 1.24
CA LEU A 179 1.00 -14.80 1.39
C LEU A 179 0.29 -15.34 0.15
N MET A 180 -0.56 -14.52 -0.47
CA MET A 180 -1.43 -14.88 -1.59
C MET A 180 -0.80 -14.57 -2.97
N PHE A 181 0.49 -14.28 -3.05
CA PHE A 181 1.15 -13.85 -4.30
C PHE A 181 0.90 -14.79 -5.48
N HIS A 182 0.81 -16.09 -5.26
CA HIS A 182 0.57 -17.10 -6.31
C HIS A 182 -0.92 -17.35 -6.57
N ALA A 183 -1.82 -16.91 -5.68
CA ALA A 183 -3.25 -17.00 -5.87
C ALA A 183 -3.77 -15.82 -6.71
N ARG A 184 -4.81 -16.03 -7.52
CA ARG A 184 -5.38 -14.98 -8.39
C ARG A 184 -6.40 -14.11 -7.61
N VAL A 185 -5.98 -13.56 -6.48
CA VAL A 185 -6.89 -12.89 -5.52
C VAL A 185 -7.34 -11.50 -5.98
N THR A 186 -6.64 -10.88 -6.94
CA THR A 186 -6.90 -9.49 -7.33
C THR A 186 -8.27 -9.25 -7.97
N ALA A 187 -8.78 -10.19 -8.75
CA ALA A 187 -10.09 -10.03 -9.39
C ALA A 187 -11.23 -10.16 -8.36
N GLU A 188 -11.14 -11.13 -7.45
CA GLU A 188 -12.10 -11.31 -6.37
C GLU A 188 -12.14 -10.11 -5.43
N ALA A 189 -10.95 -9.57 -5.08
CA ALA A 189 -10.86 -8.37 -4.26
C ALA A 189 -11.51 -7.14 -4.93
N LEU A 190 -11.34 -6.95 -6.25
CA LEU A 190 -12.00 -5.86 -6.98
C LEU A 190 -13.53 -5.95 -6.93
N ASP A 191 -14.09 -7.16 -7.07
CA ASP A 191 -15.54 -7.37 -6.97
C ASP A 191 -16.06 -7.09 -5.54
N GLU A 192 -15.28 -7.44 -4.52
CA GLU A 192 -15.61 -7.15 -3.12
C GLU A 192 -15.55 -5.65 -2.83
N HIS A 193 -14.53 -4.95 -3.34
CA HIS A 193 -14.40 -3.50 -3.19
C HIS A 193 -15.53 -2.74 -3.88
N GLU A 194 -15.97 -3.16 -5.07
CA GLU A 194 -17.11 -2.51 -5.74
C GLU A 194 -18.39 -2.66 -4.92
N ARG A 195 -18.66 -3.85 -4.36
CA ARG A 195 -19.82 -4.04 -3.46
C ARG A 195 -19.75 -3.14 -2.22
N LEU A 196 -18.56 -3.01 -1.64
CA LEU A 196 -18.34 -2.13 -0.50
C LEU A 196 -18.55 -0.65 -0.87
N LEU A 197 -18.06 -0.21 -2.04
CA LEU A 197 -18.31 1.14 -2.56
C LEU A 197 -19.80 1.43 -2.75
N VAL A 198 -20.56 0.48 -3.28
CA VAL A 198 -22.01 0.64 -3.43
C VAL A 198 -22.69 0.85 -2.07
N ALA A 199 -22.32 0.06 -1.06
CA ALA A 199 -22.84 0.22 0.29
C ALA A 199 -22.47 1.61 0.88
N LEU A 200 -21.22 2.03 0.77
CA LEU A 200 -20.74 3.33 1.27
C LEU A 200 -21.43 4.53 0.58
N ARG A 201 -21.68 4.44 -0.75
CA ARG A 201 -22.47 5.45 -1.51
C ARG A 201 -23.89 5.57 -0.98
N ASN A 202 -24.50 4.45 -0.63
CA ASN A 202 -25.88 4.39 -0.12
C ASN A 202 -25.94 4.66 1.40
N ARG A 203 -24.81 4.79 2.07
CA ARG A 203 -24.70 4.91 3.54
C ARG A 203 -25.34 3.73 4.29
N ASP A 204 -25.24 2.55 3.69
CA ASP A 204 -25.77 1.29 4.22
C ASP A 204 -24.71 0.52 5.03
#